data_fce1e0d7ef9b92fe9355e3199994e6b6
#
_entry.id   fce1e0d7ef9b92fe9355e3199994e6b6
#
_cell.length_a   1.000
_cell.length_b   1.000
_cell.length_c   1.000
_cell.angle_alpha   90.00
_cell.angle_beta   90.00
_cell.angle_gamma   90.00
#
_symmetry.space_group_name_H-M   'P 1'
#
loop_
_entity.id
_entity.type
_entity.pdbx_description
1 polymer ?
#
loop_
_entity_poly.entity_id
_entity_poly.type
_entity_poly.pdbx_seq_one_letter_code
_entity_poly.pdbx_strand_id
1 'polypeptide(L)'
;MSTENQAEDLNTKRIFTTGEAASVCKVSQQTIIRCFDSGRLTGFRVPGSKFRRIPREELIRFMRANNIPLDALGNTKKRVLVVDDDPRIVELYEDLLGRDDRFDVRTAGTGYDAGLQTQAFRPHLIILDYMLPDINGTVVCQRLRGNPDLADTKVLCVSGVINQDEVQTLMNAGANGFLKKPFQVAELMGKLTELLELETEADSTTNGTA
;
A
#
# COMPACT_ATOMS: atom_id res chain seq x y z
N MET A 1 -0.22 36.03 -16.12
CA MET A 1 0.21 34.72 -16.56
C MET A 1 0.55 33.93 -15.29
N SER A 2 -0.39 33.17 -14.82
CA SER A 2 -0.36 32.46 -13.53
C SER A 2 0.46 31.20 -13.69
N THR A 3 1.57 31.07 -12.98
CA THR A 3 2.32 29.84 -12.80
C THR A 3 1.51 28.96 -11.83
N GLU A 4 0.63 28.13 -12.34
CA GLU A 4 0.13 26.96 -11.64
C GLU A 4 1.31 25.99 -11.50
N ASN A 5 1.99 26.11 -10.37
CA ASN A 5 2.94 25.12 -9.90
C ASN A 5 2.09 23.91 -9.47
N GLN A 6 1.97 22.90 -10.35
CA GLN A 6 1.40 21.61 -9.99
C GLN A 6 2.26 21.07 -8.85
N ALA A 7 1.72 21.12 -7.65
CA ALA A 7 2.25 20.39 -6.51
C ALA A 7 2.20 18.90 -6.90
N GLU A 8 3.32 18.36 -7.38
CA GLU A 8 3.49 16.92 -7.58
C GLU A 8 3.04 16.24 -6.29
N ASP A 9 2.10 15.31 -6.41
CA ASP A 9 1.59 14.58 -5.26
C ASP A 9 2.75 13.89 -4.55
N LEU A 10 3.05 14.32 -3.33
CA LEU A 10 4.13 13.75 -2.53
C LEU A 10 3.96 12.25 -2.29
N ASN A 11 2.76 11.72 -2.46
CA ASN A 11 2.48 10.28 -2.34
C ASN A 11 3.13 9.45 -3.47
N THR A 12 3.22 10.02 -4.67
CA THR A 12 3.71 9.32 -5.86
C THR A 12 5.13 9.70 -6.24
N LYS A 13 5.67 10.74 -5.61
CA LYS A 13 6.99 11.26 -5.94
C LYS A 13 8.11 10.30 -5.54
N ARG A 14 8.90 9.87 -6.52
CA ARG A 14 9.99 8.88 -6.33
C ARG A 14 11.34 9.53 -5.98
N ILE A 15 11.58 10.76 -6.39
CA ILE A 15 12.88 11.44 -6.21
C ILE A 15 12.65 12.85 -5.68
N PHE A 16 13.30 13.19 -4.59
CA PHE A 16 13.20 14.47 -3.90
C PHE A 16 14.43 15.33 -4.14
N THR A 17 14.23 16.63 -4.24
CA THR A 17 15.30 17.63 -4.09
C THR A 17 15.62 17.83 -2.60
N THR A 18 16.73 18.48 -2.29
CA THR A 18 17.09 18.82 -0.91
C THR A 18 16.09 19.78 -0.26
N GLY A 19 15.45 20.66 -1.03
CA GLY A 19 14.41 21.57 -0.53
C GLY A 19 13.11 20.82 -0.16
N GLU A 20 12.66 19.93 -1.02
CA GLU A 20 11.47 19.09 -0.76
C GLU A 20 11.69 18.14 0.41
N ALA A 21 12.85 17.48 0.47
CA ALA A 21 13.20 16.64 1.61
C ALA A 21 13.24 17.44 2.92
N ALA A 22 13.72 18.69 2.88
CA ALA A 22 13.70 19.59 4.03
C ALA A 22 12.29 19.93 4.50
N SER A 23 11.38 20.23 3.56
CA SER A 23 9.95 20.48 3.86
C SER A 23 9.29 19.26 4.45
N VAL A 24 9.51 18.08 3.88
CA VAL A 24 8.97 16.81 4.35
C VAL A 24 9.47 16.48 5.77
N CYS A 25 10.76 16.61 6.01
CA CYS A 25 11.36 16.35 7.32
C CYS A 25 11.16 17.49 8.34
N LYS A 26 10.54 18.62 7.94
CA LYS A 26 10.38 19.84 8.78
C LYS A 26 11.68 20.33 9.36
N VAL A 27 12.75 20.29 8.56
CA VAL A 27 14.09 20.81 8.91
C VAL A 27 14.58 21.81 7.89
N SER A 28 15.71 22.49 8.16
CA SER A 28 16.31 23.38 7.16
C SER A 28 16.92 22.61 5.99
N GLN A 29 16.89 23.20 4.79
CA GLN A 29 17.56 22.62 3.63
C GLN A 29 19.06 22.38 3.88
N GLN A 30 19.70 23.25 4.67
CA GLN A 30 21.09 23.10 5.06
C GLN A 30 21.33 21.84 5.92
N THR A 31 20.36 21.46 6.75
CA THR A 31 20.40 20.23 7.53
C THR A 31 20.40 19.00 6.62
N ILE A 32 19.49 18.96 5.63
CA ILE A 32 19.44 17.88 4.63
C ILE A 32 20.75 17.79 3.85
N ILE A 33 21.30 18.94 3.40
CA ILE A 33 22.57 18.98 2.69
C ILE A 33 23.71 18.39 3.55
N ARG A 34 23.80 18.75 4.83
CA ARG A 34 24.80 18.18 5.76
C ARG A 34 24.63 16.69 5.96
N CYS A 35 23.39 16.21 6.10
CA CYS A 35 23.11 14.77 6.22
C CYS A 35 23.49 14.00 4.95
N PHE A 36 23.23 14.57 3.78
CA PHE A 36 23.63 13.99 2.51
C PHE A 36 25.16 13.95 2.37
N ASP A 37 25.84 15.07 2.61
CA ASP A 37 27.29 15.18 2.44
C ASP A 37 28.09 14.37 3.48
N SER A 38 27.49 14.07 4.65
CA SER A 38 28.06 13.18 5.68
C SER A 38 27.71 11.69 5.48
N GLY A 39 26.97 11.33 4.43
CA GLY A 39 26.54 9.94 4.16
C GLY A 39 25.40 9.43 5.04
N ARG A 40 24.85 10.26 5.95
CA ARG A 40 23.70 9.87 6.80
C ARG A 40 22.37 9.81 6.02
N LEU A 41 22.28 10.52 4.91
CA LEU A 41 21.17 10.48 3.98
C LEU A 41 21.72 10.14 2.60
N THR A 42 21.34 8.97 2.11
CA THR A 42 21.82 8.43 0.83
C THR A 42 21.08 9.05 -0.36
N GLY A 43 21.74 9.16 -1.48
CA GLY A 43 21.18 9.66 -2.74
C GLY A 43 22.28 9.85 -3.78
N PHE A 44 21.96 10.52 -4.87
CA PHE A 44 22.90 10.76 -5.96
C PHE A 44 22.98 12.23 -6.37
N ARG A 45 24.06 12.59 -7.05
CA ARG A 45 24.20 13.90 -7.67
C ARG A 45 23.93 13.78 -9.17
N VAL A 46 23.22 14.76 -9.70
CA VAL A 46 23.01 14.82 -11.15
C VAL A 46 24.37 15.05 -11.83
N PRO A 47 24.77 14.19 -12.79
CA PRO A 47 26.05 14.33 -13.48
C PRO A 47 26.24 15.76 -14.04
N GLY A 48 27.41 16.33 -13.84
CA GLY A 48 27.73 17.69 -14.29
C GLY A 48 27.09 18.83 -13.48
N SER A 49 26.41 18.53 -12.37
CA SER A 49 25.76 19.55 -11.55
C SER A 49 26.03 19.38 -10.05
N LYS A 50 25.70 20.41 -9.27
CA LYS A 50 25.75 20.38 -7.79
C LYS A 50 24.44 19.91 -7.17
N PHE A 51 23.43 19.59 -8.00
CA PHE A 51 22.10 19.21 -7.51
C PHE A 51 22.10 17.80 -6.95
N ARG A 52 21.61 17.67 -5.70
CA ARG A 52 21.42 16.41 -5.00
C ARG A 52 20.02 15.89 -5.26
N ARG A 53 19.90 14.60 -5.42
CA ARG A 53 18.63 13.88 -5.58
C ARG A 53 18.56 12.77 -4.54
N ILE A 54 17.42 12.68 -3.87
CA ILE A 54 17.18 11.77 -2.75
C ILE A 54 16.05 10.84 -3.18
N PRO A 55 16.32 9.54 -3.40
CA PRO A 55 15.26 8.54 -3.63
C PRO A 55 14.30 8.50 -2.46
N ARG A 56 13.01 8.25 -2.73
CA ARG A 56 11.96 8.18 -1.71
C ARG A 56 12.30 7.21 -0.58
N GLU A 57 12.80 6.03 -0.94
CA GLU A 57 13.16 4.98 0.01
C GLU A 57 14.27 5.42 0.97
N GLU A 58 15.28 6.11 0.43
CA GLU A 58 16.37 6.65 1.24
C GLU A 58 15.88 7.76 2.19
N LEU A 59 14.92 8.58 1.72
CA LEU A 59 14.29 9.57 2.57
C LEU A 59 13.46 8.92 3.69
N ILE A 60 12.68 7.88 3.37
CA ILE A 60 11.91 7.10 4.36
C ILE A 60 12.85 6.44 5.37
N ARG A 61 13.92 5.80 4.91
CA ARG A 61 14.92 5.18 5.78
C ARG A 61 15.55 6.20 6.74
N PHE A 62 15.92 7.35 6.21
CA PHE A 62 16.46 8.46 7.01
C PHE A 62 15.45 8.99 8.03
N MET A 63 14.19 9.18 7.64
CA MET A 63 13.13 9.64 8.53
C MET A 63 12.88 8.65 9.66
N ARG A 64 12.78 7.36 9.37
CA ARG A 64 12.65 6.29 10.39
C ARG A 64 13.83 6.28 11.37
N ALA A 65 15.06 6.32 10.86
CA ALA A 65 16.29 6.32 11.68
C ALA A 65 16.42 7.54 12.61
N ASN A 66 15.71 8.63 12.29
CA ASN A 66 15.71 9.87 13.07
C ASN A 66 14.38 10.15 13.78
N ASN A 67 13.46 9.17 13.86
CA ASN A 67 12.13 9.29 14.45
C ASN A 67 11.30 10.46 13.87
N ILE A 68 11.45 10.75 12.57
CA ILE A 68 10.68 11.77 11.88
C ILE A 68 9.40 11.11 11.35
N PRO A 69 8.20 11.64 11.67
CA PRO A 69 6.94 11.09 11.19
C PRO A 69 6.85 11.08 9.65
N LEU A 70 6.31 10.01 9.09
CA LEU A 70 6.17 9.85 7.63
C LEU A 70 4.94 10.56 7.04
N ASP A 71 4.10 11.16 7.86
CA ASP A 71 2.82 11.79 7.46
C ASP A 71 3.00 12.83 6.35
N ALA A 72 4.11 13.56 6.38
CA ALA A 72 4.42 14.58 5.37
C ALA A 72 4.81 14.03 3.99
N LEU A 73 5.12 12.73 3.89
CA LEU A 73 5.31 12.03 2.62
C LEU A 73 3.98 11.56 2.00
N GLY A 74 2.88 11.84 2.67
CA GLY A 74 1.60 11.22 2.40
C GLY A 74 1.51 9.84 3.04
N ASN A 75 0.34 9.23 3.02
CA ASN A 75 0.15 7.90 3.58
C ASN A 75 0.96 6.87 2.78
N THR A 76 2.15 6.53 3.27
CA THR A 76 3.03 5.54 2.63
C THR A 76 2.51 4.12 2.82
N LYS A 77 1.58 3.92 3.76
CA LYS A 77 0.97 2.63 4.04
C LYS A 77 -0.12 2.32 3.00
N LYS A 78 -0.13 1.09 2.53
CA LYS A 78 -1.23 0.60 1.71
C LYS A 78 -2.42 0.28 2.60
N ARG A 79 -3.56 0.91 2.35
CA ARG A 79 -4.79 0.66 3.10
C ARG A 79 -5.40 -0.67 2.67
N VAL A 80 -5.53 -1.59 3.62
CA VAL A 80 -6.09 -2.92 3.43
C VAL A 80 -7.33 -3.06 4.30
N LEU A 81 -8.45 -3.40 3.68
CA LEU A 81 -9.68 -3.74 4.40
C LEU A 81 -9.84 -5.26 4.39
N VAL A 82 -9.93 -5.86 5.56
CA VAL A 82 -10.21 -7.28 5.73
C VAL A 82 -11.70 -7.45 6.02
N VAL A 83 -12.35 -8.33 5.28
CA VAL A 83 -13.79 -8.62 5.41
C VAL A 83 -13.97 -10.13 5.58
N ASP A 84 -14.27 -10.56 6.79
CA ASP A 84 -14.50 -11.97 7.14
C ASP A 84 -15.44 -12.00 8.37
N ASP A 85 -16.41 -12.90 8.41
CA ASP A 85 -17.37 -13.00 9.50
C ASP A 85 -16.86 -13.85 10.69
N ASP A 86 -15.75 -14.58 10.54
CA ASP A 86 -15.10 -15.26 11.65
C ASP A 86 -14.12 -14.31 12.37
N PRO A 87 -14.43 -13.90 13.63
CA PRO A 87 -13.59 -12.96 14.37
C PRO A 87 -12.16 -13.48 14.60
N ARG A 88 -11.96 -14.82 14.63
CA ARG A 88 -10.62 -15.41 14.80
C ARG A 88 -9.76 -15.22 13.55
N ILE A 89 -10.40 -15.26 12.38
CA ILE A 89 -9.75 -15.01 11.09
C ILE A 89 -9.43 -13.51 10.97
N VAL A 90 -10.35 -12.64 11.37
CA VAL A 90 -10.12 -11.20 11.43
C VAL A 90 -8.91 -10.86 12.32
N GLU A 91 -8.88 -11.38 13.55
CA GLU A 91 -7.78 -11.19 14.49
C GLU A 91 -6.43 -11.68 13.92
N LEU A 92 -6.45 -12.83 13.23
CA LEU A 92 -5.25 -13.37 12.58
C LEU A 92 -4.70 -12.41 11.50
N TYR A 93 -5.57 -11.83 10.68
CA TYR A 93 -5.17 -10.85 9.67
C TYR A 93 -4.67 -9.54 10.30
N GLU A 94 -5.33 -9.05 11.35
CA GLU A 94 -4.89 -7.87 12.09
C GLU A 94 -3.50 -8.07 12.68
N ASP A 95 -3.26 -9.20 13.32
CA ASP A 95 -1.96 -9.55 13.88
C ASP A 95 -0.88 -9.68 12.80
N LEU A 96 -1.19 -10.33 11.70
CA LEU A 96 -0.25 -10.59 10.62
C LEU A 96 0.13 -9.31 9.87
N LEU A 97 -0.89 -8.55 9.45
CA LEU A 97 -0.68 -7.36 8.61
C LEU A 97 -0.35 -6.12 9.45
N GLY A 98 -0.85 -6.05 10.69
CA GLY A 98 -0.58 -4.92 11.59
C GLY A 98 0.87 -4.82 12.05
N ARG A 99 1.64 -5.93 11.97
CA ARG A 99 3.09 -5.95 12.24
C ARG A 99 3.94 -5.44 11.08
N ASP A 100 3.34 -5.32 9.90
CA ASP A 100 4.02 -4.85 8.71
C ASP A 100 3.72 -3.37 8.47
N ASP A 101 4.73 -2.54 8.64
CA ASP A 101 4.64 -1.09 8.49
C ASP A 101 4.20 -0.62 7.10
N ARG A 102 4.16 -1.50 6.12
CA ARG A 102 3.66 -1.20 4.77
C ARG A 102 2.14 -1.08 4.72
N PHE A 103 1.41 -1.59 5.73
CA PHE A 103 -0.04 -1.64 5.73
C PHE A 103 -0.69 -0.76 6.81
N ASP A 104 -1.83 -0.18 6.45
CA ASP A 104 -2.82 0.39 7.34
C ASP A 104 -4.06 -0.50 7.21
N VAL A 105 -4.42 -1.22 8.27
CA VAL A 105 -5.42 -2.29 8.24
C VAL A 105 -6.68 -1.87 8.96
N ARG A 106 -7.82 -2.14 8.33
CA ARG A 106 -9.14 -2.10 8.96
C ARG A 106 -9.88 -3.37 8.67
N THR A 107 -10.90 -3.65 9.49
CA THR A 107 -11.66 -4.89 9.43
C THR A 107 -13.16 -4.63 9.40
N ALA A 108 -13.91 -5.57 8.85
CA ALA A 108 -15.36 -5.59 8.84
C ALA A 108 -15.85 -7.04 8.92
N GLY A 109 -16.87 -7.31 9.72
CA GLY A 109 -17.46 -8.65 9.89
C GLY A 109 -18.65 -8.93 8.99
N THR A 110 -19.14 -7.94 8.25
CA THR A 110 -20.31 -8.05 7.36
C THR A 110 -20.09 -7.27 6.07
N GLY A 111 -20.81 -7.61 5.02
CA GLY A 111 -20.80 -6.87 3.78
C GLY A 111 -21.34 -5.44 3.92
N TYR A 112 -22.28 -5.22 4.84
CA TYR A 112 -22.78 -3.89 5.16
C TYR A 112 -21.68 -3.01 5.77
N ASP A 113 -20.99 -3.50 6.81
CA ASP A 113 -19.88 -2.78 7.45
C ASP A 113 -18.72 -2.56 6.47
N ALA A 114 -18.43 -3.57 5.64
CA ALA A 114 -17.44 -3.47 4.58
C ALA A 114 -17.77 -2.33 3.61
N GLY A 115 -19.04 -2.14 3.25
CA GLY A 115 -19.50 -1.04 2.41
C GLY A 115 -19.24 0.32 3.05
N LEU A 116 -19.57 0.50 4.33
CA LEU A 116 -19.32 1.72 5.10
C LEU A 116 -17.81 2.02 5.22
N GLN A 117 -17.03 0.99 5.59
CA GLN A 117 -15.58 1.11 5.72
C GLN A 117 -14.92 1.44 4.38
N THR A 118 -15.35 0.81 3.29
CA THR A 118 -14.81 1.06 1.96
C THR A 118 -14.98 2.52 1.54
N GLN A 119 -16.13 3.12 1.80
CA GLN A 119 -16.41 4.53 1.52
C GLN A 119 -15.52 5.48 2.34
N ALA A 120 -15.41 5.22 3.65
CA ALA A 120 -14.69 6.09 4.57
C ALA A 120 -13.16 5.92 4.47
N PHE A 121 -12.69 4.69 4.31
CA PHE A 121 -11.28 4.32 4.35
C PHE A 121 -10.61 4.35 2.97
N ARG A 122 -11.40 4.16 1.88
CA ARG A 122 -10.91 4.07 0.51
C ARG A 122 -9.72 3.12 0.39
N PRO A 123 -9.90 1.83 0.64
CA PRO A 123 -8.81 0.86 0.67
C PRO A 123 -8.17 0.72 -0.71
N HIS A 124 -6.87 0.47 -0.73
CA HIS A 124 -6.16 0.08 -1.96
C HIS A 124 -6.43 -1.39 -2.30
N LEU A 125 -6.67 -2.22 -1.27
CA LEU A 125 -7.00 -3.63 -1.42
C LEU A 125 -8.02 -4.06 -0.37
N ILE A 126 -8.96 -4.92 -0.79
CA ILE A 126 -9.90 -5.63 0.09
C ILE A 126 -9.53 -7.12 0.06
N ILE A 127 -9.29 -7.71 1.23
CA ILE A 127 -9.27 -9.15 1.42
C ILE A 127 -10.70 -9.53 1.79
N LEU A 128 -11.36 -10.31 0.96
CA LEU A 128 -12.79 -10.55 1.04
C LEU A 128 -13.08 -12.05 1.20
N ASP A 129 -13.69 -12.45 2.29
CA ASP A 129 -14.30 -13.79 2.33
C ASP A 129 -15.44 -13.84 1.32
N TYR A 130 -15.44 -14.91 0.52
CA TYR A 130 -16.47 -15.14 -0.49
C TYR A 130 -17.84 -15.40 0.13
N MET A 131 -17.90 -16.04 1.32
CA MET A 131 -19.10 -16.51 1.98
C MET A 131 -19.48 -15.66 3.19
N LEU A 132 -19.80 -14.39 2.97
CA LEU A 132 -20.34 -13.55 4.04
C LEU A 132 -21.84 -13.86 4.30
N PRO A 133 -22.33 -13.68 5.53
CA PRO A 133 -23.69 -14.03 5.90
C PRO A 133 -24.77 -13.18 5.21
N ASP A 134 -24.44 -11.98 4.80
CA ASP A 134 -25.37 -10.97 4.27
C ASP A 134 -25.18 -10.68 2.78
N ILE A 135 -24.04 -11.01 2.19
CA ILE A 135 -23.75 -10.73 0.78
C ILE A 135 -22.72 -11.71 0.22
N ASN A 136 -22.88 -12.07 -1.05
CA ASN A 136 -21.91 -12.87 -1.79
C ASN A 136 -20.77 -11.99 -2.33
N GLY A 137 -19.53 -12.51 -2.31
CA GLY A 137 -18.35 -11.81 -2.78
C GLY A 137 -18.43 -11.32 -4.24
N THR A 138 -19.12 -12.05 -5.11
CA THR A 138 -19.38 -11.65 -6.51
C THR A 138 -20.15 -10.32 -6.58
N VAL A 139 -21.18 -10.15 -5.73
CA VAL A 139 -21.99 -8.92 -5.68
C VAL A 139 -21.14 -7.75 -5.15
N VAL A 140 -20.27 -8.00 -4.17
CA VAL A 140 -19.33 -6.98 -3.66
C VAL A 140 -18.43 -6.48 -4.79
N CYS A 141 -17.81 -7.39 -5.55
CA CYS A 141 -16.96 -7.04 -6.69
C CYS A 141 -17.71 -6.20 -7.73
N GLN A 142 -18.92 -6.61 -8.13
CA GLN A 142 -19.75 -5.88 -9.09
C GLN A 142 -20.06 -4.46 -8.62
N ARG A 143 -20.40 -4.27 -7.35
CA ARG A 143 -20.70 -2.97 -6.76
C ARG A 143 -19.47 -2.06 -6.72
N LEU A 144 -18.30 -2.60 -6.39
CA LEU A 144 -17.04 -1.86 -6.43
C LEU A 144 -16.70 -1.37 -7.83
N ARG A 145 -16.85 -2.24 -8.86
CA ARG A 145 -16.58 -1.85 -10.26
C ARG A 145 -17.61 -0.87 -10.81
N GLY A 146 -18.82 -0.89 -10.30
CA GLY A 146 -19.87 0.08 -10.64
C GLY A 146 -19.69 1.47 -10.02
N ASN A 147 -18.77 1.63 -9.06
CA ASN A 147 -18.48 2.91 -8.42
C ASN A 147 -17.14 3.47 -8.93
N PRO A 148 -17.12 4.58 -9.70
CA PRO A 148 -15.89 5.16 -10.24
C PRO A 148 -14.83 5.50 -9.18
N ASP A 149 -15.27 5.92 -7.99
CA ASP A 149 -14.37 6.29 -6.87
C ASP A 149 -13.64 5.10 -6.24
N LEU A 150 -14.10 3.87 -6.51
CA LEU A 150 -13.61 2.62 -5.92
C LEU A 150 -13.15 1.63 -6.99
N ALA A 151 -13.23 1.99 -8.27
CA ALA A 151 -12.92 1.11 -9.38
C ALA A 151 -11.48 0.57 -9.36
N ASP A 152 -10.54 1.34 -8.82
CA ASP A 152 -9.13 0.98 -8.69
C ASP A 152 -8.83 0.10 -7.47
N THR A 153 -9.78 -0.02 -6.52
CA THR A 153 -9.61 -0.88 -5.34
C THR A 153 -9.41 -2.33 -5.78
N LYS A 154 -8.28 -2.93 -5.41
CA LYS A 154 -8.01 -4.34 -5.68
C LYS A 154 -8.86 -5.22 -4.76
N VAL A 155 -9.29 -6.37 -5.27
CA VAL A 155 -10.05 -7.35 -4.47
C VAL A 155 -9.37 -8.71 -4.56
N LEU A 156 -8.88 -9.20 -3.42
CA LEU A 156 -8.40 -10.55 -3.22
C LEU A 156 -9.50 -11.34 -2.51
N CYS A 157 -10.17 -12.22 -3.22
CA CYS A 157 -11.15 -13.09 -2.59
C CYS A 157 -10.49 -14.31 -1.96
N VAL A 158 -11.01 -14.71 -0.81
CA VAL A 158 -10.51 -15.86 -0.04
C VAL A 158 -11.69 -16.79 0.27
N SER A 159 -11.55 -18.09 0.00
CA SER A 159 -12.62 -19.05 0.34
C SER A 159 -12.08 -20.48 0.47
N GLY A 160 -12.72 -21.26 1.35
CA GLY A 160 -12.48 -22.70 1.48
C GLY A 160 -13.36 -23.57 0.60
N VAL A 161 -14.51 -23.04 0.17
CA VAL A 161 -15.55 -23.80 -0.53
C VAL A 161 -15.99 -23.04 -1.78
N ILE A 162 -15.20 -23.16 -2.83
CA ILE A 162 -15.53 -22.58 -4.14
C ILE A 162 -15.00 -23.48 -5.24
N ASN A 163 -15.81 -23.75 -6.24
CA ASN A 163 -15.40 -24.52 -7.41
C ASN A 163 -14.79 -23.61 -8.51
N GLN A 164 -14.25 -24.21 -9.57
CA GLN A 164 -13.58 -23.45 -10.63
C GLN A 164 -14.51 -22.50 -11.39
N ASP A 165 -15.78 -22.90 -11.60
CA ASP A 165 -16.77 -22.05 -12.31
C ASP A 165 -17.14 -20.82 -11.47
N GLU A 166 -17.25 -20.98 -10.15
CA GLU A 166 -17.49 -19.87 -9.22
C GLU A 166 -16.28 -18.93 -9.15
N VAL A 167 -15.04 -19.45 -9.15
CA VAL A 167 -13.84 -18.64 -9.25
C VAL A 167 -13.86 -17.82 -10.54
N GLN A 168 -14.17 -18.46 -11.68
CA GLN A 168 -14.25 -17.74 -12.97
C GLN A 168 -15.33 -16.65 -12.93
N THR A 169 -16.49 -16.95 -12.36
CA THR A 169 -17.58 -15.98 -12.18
C THR A 169 -17.14 -14.80 -11.32
N LEU A 170 -16.41 -15.05 -10.26
CA LEU A 170 -15.86 -14.04 -9.35
C LEU A 170 -14.84 -13.15 -10.05
N MET A 171 -13.92 -13.73 -10.82
CA MET A 171 -12.95 -12.99 -11.61
C MET A 171 -13.61 -12.11 -12.68
N ASN A 172 -14.65 -12.64 -13.35
CA ASN A 172 -15.45 -11.88 -14.33
C ASN A 172 -16.24 -10.73 -13.67
N ALA A 173 -16.60 -10.87 -12.40
CA ALA A 173 -17.25 -9.81 -11.63
C ALA A 173 -16.29 -8.69 -11.18
N GLY A 174 -14.98 -8.87 -11.43
CA GLY A 174 -13.96 -7.85 -11.18
C GLY A 174 -13.07 -8.11 -9.97
N ALA A 175 -13.01 -9.33 -9.42
CA ALA A 175 -11.96 -9.70 -8.49
C ALA A 175 -10.60 -9.66 -9.20
N ASN A 176 -9.54 -9.31 -8.46
CA ASN A 176 -8.18 -9.21 -8.97
C ASN A 176 -7.34 -10.44 -8.61
N GLY A 177 -7.81 -11.25 -7.68
CA GLY A 177 -7.16 -12.48 -7.27
C GLY A 177 -8.07 -13.37 -6.43
N PHE A 178 -7.66 -14.63 -6.34
CA PHE A 178 -8.31 -15.62 -5.49
C PHE A 178 -7.26 -16.41 -4.71
N LEU A 179 -7.57 -16.74 -3.45
CA LEU A 179 -6.75 -17.57 -2.59
C LEU A 179 -7.63 -18.61 -1.90
N LYS A 180 -7.26 -19.88 -2.03
CA LYS A 180 -8.05 -20.99 -1.45
C LYS A 180 -7.63 -21.25 0.00
N LYS A 181 -8.61 -21.29 0.92
CA LYS A 181 -8.40 -21.73 2.32
C LYS A 181 -8.29 -23.28 2.37
N PRO A 182 -7.35 -23.88 3.13
CA PRO A 182 -6.31 -23.21 3.89
C PRO A 182 -5.12 -22.79 3.00
N PHE A 183 -4.49 -21.69 3.31
CA PHE A 183 -3.31 -21.16 2.62
C PHE A 183 -2.18 -20.87 3.60
N GLN A 184 -0.96 -20.74 3.09
CA GLN A 184 0.19 -20.32 3.87
C GLN A 184 0.31 -18.80 3.91
N VAL A 185 0.89 -18.26 5.00
CA VAL A 185 1.15 -16.82 5.14
C VAL A 185 1.96 -16.27 3.95
N ALA A 186 2.94 -17.03 3.48
CA ALA A 186 3.75 -16.63 2.32
C ALA A 186 2.93 -16.45 1.04
N GLU A 187 1.91 -17.29 0.81
CA GLU A 187 1.02 -17.19 -0.35
C GLU A 187 0.16 -15.92 -0.27
N LEU A 188 -0.40 -15.62 0.91
CA LEU A 188 -1.14 -14.39 1.14
C LEU A 188 -0.26 -13.16 0.89
N MET A 189 0.92 -13.10 1.53
CA MET A 189 1.84 -11.98 1.40
C MET A 189 2.33 -11.81 -0.04
N GLY A 190 2.57 -12.90 -0.76
CA GLY A 190 2.90 -12.88 -2.18
C GLY A 190 1.80 -12.22 -3.02
N LYS A 191 0.54 -12.61 -2.79
CA LYS A 191 -0.62 -12.01 -3.46
C LYS A 191 -0.82 -10.53 -3.13
N LEU A 192 -0.63 -10.14 -1.88
CA LEU A 192 -0.70 -8.73 -1.48
C LEU A 192 0.39 -7.88 -2.15
N THR A 193 1.61 -8.41 -2.18
CA THR A 193 2.75 -7.76 -2.84
C THR A 193 2.50 -7.57 -4.34
N GLU A 194 2.02 -8.62 -5.01
CA GLU A 194 1.66 -8.59 -6.43
C GLU A 194 0.56 -7.56 -6.72
N LEU A 195 -0.57 -7.64 -6.01
CA LEU A 195 -1.74 -6.80 -6.27
C LEU A 195 -1.54 -5.33 -5.90
N LEU A 196 -0.74 -5.05 -4.89
CA LEU A 196 -0.42 -3.70 -4.43
C LEU A 196 0.84 -3.11 -5.05
N GLU A 197 1.49 -3.86 -5.94
CA GLU A 197 2.74 -3.45 -6.61
C GLU A 197 3.80 -3.01 -5.59
N LEU A 198 3.96 -3.81 -4.52
CA LEU A 198 4.96 -3.55 -3.50
C LEU A 198 6.32 -4.11 -3.95
N GLU A 199 7.38 -3.40 -3.59
CA GLU A 199 8.74 -3.91 -3.82
C GLU A 199 8.97 -5.17 -2.96
N THR A 200 9.57 -6.19 -3.56
CA THR A 200 9.99 -7.38 -2.84
C THR A 200 11.35 -7.12 -2.17
N GLU A 201 11.57 -7.67 -0.98
CA GLU A 201 12.86 -7.53 -0.27
C GLU A 201 14.06 -8.08 -1.08
N ALA A 202 13.80 -8.88 -2.11
CA ALA A 202 14.81 -9.43 -3.02
C ALA A 202 15.45 -8.35 -3.92
N ASP A 203 14.75 -7.28 -4.27
CA ASP A 203 15.27 -6.22 -5.14
C ASP A 203 16.24 -5.26 -4.44
N SER A 204 16.25 -5.25 -3.10
CA SER A 204 17.11 -4.39 -2.31
C SER A 204 18.57 -4.93 -2.16
N THR A 205 18.82 -6.17 -2.54
CA THR A 205 20.13 -6.82 -2.28
C THR A 205 21.07 -6.84 -3.51
N THR A 206 20.61 -6.48 -4.70
CA THR A 206 21.38 -6.66 -5.94
C THR A 206 22.15 -5.41 -6.41
N ASN A 207 22.06 -4.28 -5.70
CA ASN A 207 22.75 -3.04 -6.09
C ASN A 207 23.95 -2.66 -5.22
N GLY A 208 24.61 -3.64 -4.64
CA GLY A 208 25.77 -3.43 -3.74
C GLY A 208 27.00 -4.23 -4.09
N THR A 209 27.36 -4.39 -5.39
CA THR A 209 28.72 -4.89 -5.73
C THR A 209 29.06 -4.59 -7.20
N ALA A 210 29.64 -3.47 -7.45
CA ALA A 210 30.64 -3.25 -8.51
C ALA A 210 31.30 -1.87 -8.29
#